data_fb506d2e441a8640d6e670dab7084e86
#
_entry.id   fb506d2e441a8640d6e670dab7084e86
#
_cell.length_a   1.000
_cell.length_b   1.000
_cell.length_c   1.000
_cell.angle_alpha   90.00
_cell.angle_beta   90.00
_cell.angle_gamma   90.00
#
_symmetry.space_group_name_H-M   'P 1'
#
loop_
_entity.id
_entity.type
_entity.pdbx_description
1 polymer ?
#
loop_
_entity_poly.entity_id
_entity_poly.type
_entity_poly.pdbx_seq_one_letter_code
_entity_poly.pdbx_strand_id
1 'polypeptide(L)'
;VLFRSTFAYRHLTVQHLIETYLRPLLIGKDVRNISDLWQLMHQNAYWRCGPIVNNAISGVDMALWDIKGKMANMPVYDLFGGKMRAGVPVYRHVDGANVDEICENIEKYRSIGVKHIRCQCGGYGGGGFGPAPEWAAKGAEPGVYLDSKKYMRDTLKLFDGIRAKEGFDIDLVHDVHERIHPTEAVTFVKEMEPYKLFFMEDVVPLEQVEWLDKIKQTSVTPLSQGELFNNPAEYKKLVQNRSIDYMRVHLSQVGGITPARKLQMFCEQYGVRICWHGPGDMSPLAHAANIHIDLAAQNLGLQEWSGI
;
A
#
# COMPACT_ATOMS: atom_id res chain seq x y z
N VAL A 1 -11.92 -16.42 -10.89
CA VAL A 1 -11.12 -15.21 -11.17
C VAL A 1 -11.08 -14.30 -9.94
N LEU A 2 -12.21 -13.94 -9.32
CA LEU A 2 -12.28 -13.07 -8.15
C LEU A 2 -11.45 -13.56 -6.94
N PHE A 3 -11.32 -14.85 -6.73
CA PHE A 3 -10.67 -15.44 -5.56
C PHE A 3 -9.14 -15.23 -5.52
N ARG A 4 -8.50 -15.13 -6.69
CA ARG A 4 -7.06 -14.84 -6.79
C ARG A 4 -6.75 -13.34 -6.75
N SER A 5 -7.80 -12.51 -6.78
CA SER A 5 -7.67 -11.07 -6.98
C SER A 5 -7.39 -10.30 -5.69
N THR A 6 -7.66 -10.90 -4.53
CA THR A 6 -7.67 -10.19 -3.27
C THR A 6 -6.54 -10.57 -2.32
N PHE A 7 -5.98 -11.80 -2.43
CA PHE A 7 -4.91 -12.26 -1.56
C PHE A 7 -4.06 -13.34 -2.26
N ALA A 8 -2.96 -12.95 -2.87
CA ALA A 8 -2.13 -13.78 -3.75
C ALA A 8 -1.68 -15.10 -3.09
N TYR A 9 -1.12 -15.04 -1.89
CA TYR A 9 -0.51 -16.21 -1.23
C TYR A 9 -1.49 -17.09 -0.45
N ARG A 10 -2.75 -16.66 -0.27
CA ARG A 10 -3.76 -17.37 0.52
C ARG A 10 -5.12 -17.46 -0.19
N HIS A 11 -5.12 -17.36 -1.52
CA HIS A 11 -6.33 -17.32 -2.35
C HIS A 11 -7.25 -18.52 -2.16
N LEU A 12 -6.72 -19.73 -1.91
CA LEU A 12 -7.54 -20.92 -1.67
C LEU A 12 -8.35 -20.81 -0.37
N THR A 13 -7.76 -20.24 0.68
CA THR A 13 -8.47 -19.99 1.94
C THR A 13 -9.57 -18.95 1.76
N VAL A 14 -9.29 -17.89 1.01
CA VAL A 14 -10.28 -16.85 0.65
C VAL A 14 -11.42 -17.46 -0.17
N GLN A 15 -11.10 -18.28 -1.18
CA GLN A 15 -12.10 -18.99 -1.98
C GLN A 15 -13.00 -19.86 -1.11
N HIS A 16 -12.41 -20.69 -0.26
CA HIS A 16 -13.16 -21.58 0.63
C HIS A 16 -14.11 -20.78 1.54
N LEU A 17 -13.66 -19.68 2.12
CA LEU A 17 -14.48 -18.82 2.97
C LEU A 17 -15.66 -18.23 2.19
N ILE A 18 -15.44 -17.77 0.97
CA ILE A 18 -16.52 -17.23 0.11
C ILE A 18 -17.55 -18.32 -0.20
N GLU A 19 -17.09 -19.49 -0.66
CA GLU A 19 -18.00 -20.56 -1.09
C GLU A 19 -18.79 -21.17 0.07
N THR A 20 -18.13 -21.36 1.22
CA THR A 20 -18.70 -22.07 2.36
C THR A 20 -19.54 -21.17 3.25
N TYR A 21 -19.15 -19.92 3.46
CA TYR A 21 -19.78 -19.05 4.46
C TYR A 21 -20.47 -17.84 3.84
N LEU A 22 -19.86 -17.14 2.88
CA LEU A 22 -20.45 -15.92 2.33
C LEU A 22 -21.56 -16.24 1.31
N ARG A 23 -21.32 -17.21 0.43
CA ARG A 23 -22.29 -17.56 -0.61
C ARG A 23 -23.67 -17.95 -0.05
N PRO A 24 -23.79 -18.88 0.92
CA PRO A 24 -25.11 -19.21 1.49
C PRO A 24 -25.79 -18.01 2.16
N LEU A 25 -25.00 -17.13 2.78
CA LEU A 25 -25.50 -15.91 3.44
C LEU A 25 -26.10 -14.91 2.45
N LEU A 26 -25.59 -14.87 1.21
CA LEU A 26 -25.93 -13.85 0.22
C LEU A 26 -26.99 -14.30 -0.79
N ILE A 27 -27.20 -15.60 -0.98
CA ILE A 27 -28.22 -16.12 -1.91
C ILE A 27 -29.59 -15.57 -1.53
N GLY A 28 -30.30 -15.03 -2.53
CA GLY A 28 -31.64 -14.43 -2.38
C GLY A 28 -31.64 -13.01 -1.82
N LYS A 29 -30.49 -12.42 -1.54
CA LYS A 29 -30.39 -11.01 -1.12
C LYS A 29 -30.41 -10.06 -2.31
N ASP A 30 -30.88 -8.84 -2.09
CA ASP A 30 -30.89 -7.80 -3.11
C ASP A 30 -29.50 -7.18 -3.25
N VAL A 31 -28.86 -7.43 -4.40
CA VAL A 31 -27.50 -6.94 -4.72
C VAL A 31 -27.38 -5.42 -4.76
N ARG A 32 -28.49 -4.68 -4.80
CA ARG A 32 -28.48 -3.22 -4.78
C ARG A 32 -28.09 -2.63 -3.43
N ASN A 33 -28.26 -3.39 -2.35
CA ASN A 33 -28.05 -2.96 -0.96
C ASN A 33 -26.60 -3.24 -0.51
N ILE A 34 -25.60 -2.73 -1.23
CA ILE A 34 -24.18 -3.06 -1.02
C ILE A 34 -23.74 -2.84 0.42
N SER A 35 -24.06 -1.69 1.02
CA SER A 35 -23.63 -1.37 2.38
C SER A 35 -24.23 -2.31 3.44
N ASP A 36 -25.48 -2.73 3.25
CA ASP A 36 -26.15 -3.71 4.12
C ASP A 36 -25.51 -5.09 3.96
N LEU A 37 -25.27 -5.53 2.72
CA LEU A 37 -24.62 -6.80 2.45
C LEU A 37 -23.17 -6.83 2.97
N TRP A 38 -22.44 -5.73 2.84
CA TRP A 38 -21.10 -5.60 3.42
C TRP A 38 -21.17 -5.75 4.95
N GLN A 39 -22.09 -5.03 5.59
CA GLN A 39 -22.28 -5.10 7.04
C GLN A 39 -22.70 -6.51 7.51
N LEU A 40 -23.57 -7.17 6.75
CA LEU A 40 -23.99 -8.54 7.00
C LEU A 40 -22.80 -9.51 6.97
N MET A 41 -21.97 -9.46 5.93
CA MET A 41 -20.77 -10.30 5.80
C MET A 41 -19.78 -10.02 6.95
N HIS A 42 -19.56 -8.76 7.28
CA HIS A 42 -18.63 -8.33 8.32
C HIS A 42 -19.08 -8.79 9.72
N GLN A 43 -20.37 -8.64 10.05
CA GLN A 43 -20.92 -9.03 11.36
C GLN A 43 -21.06 -10.54 11.51
N ASN A 44 -21.40 -11.26 10.44
CA ASN A 44 -21.59 -12.70 10.47
C ASN A 44 -20.35 -13.46 10.94
N ALA A 45 -19.16 -12.96 10.62
CA ALA A 45 -17.91 -13.58 11.05
C ALA A 45 -17.70 -13.56 12.57
N TYR A 46 -18.38 -12.69 13.31
CA TYR A 46 -18.24 -12.36 14.73
C TYR A 46 -16.83 -11.87 15.11
N TRP A 47 -15.78 -12.69 14.95
CA TRP A 47 -14.37 -12.28 15.02
C TRP A 47 -13.98 -11.56 13.73
N ARG A 48 -14.26 -10.27 13.73
CA ARG A 48 -14.14 -9.39 12.56
C ARG A 48 -12.72 -8.95 12.30
N CYS A 49 -12.49 -8.45 11.09
CA CYS A 49 -11.19 -8.03 10.58
C CYS A 49 -10.25 -9.21 10.33
N GLY A 50 -9.00 -8.91 10.10
CA GLY A 50 -8.01 -9.91 9.69
C GLY A 50 -8.00 -10.17 8.19
N PRO A 51 -6.82 -10.56 7.66
CA PRO A 51 -6.58 -10.54 6.22
C PRO A 51 -7.49 -11.50 5.45
N ILE A 52 -7.76 -12.70 5.95
CA ILE A 52 -8.55 -13.70 5.20
C ILE A 52 -10.01 -13.25 5.08
N VAL A 53 -10.63 -12.82 6.19
CA VAL A 53 -12.04 -12.41 6.20
C VAL A 53 -12.24 -11.16 5.36
N ASN A 54 -11.39 -10.15 5.54
CA ASN A 54 -11.50 -8.90 4.79
C ASN A 54 -11.27 -9.11 3.29
N ASN A 55 -10.33 -9.95 2.89
CA ASN A 55 -10.12 -10.26 1.47
C ASN A 55 -11.30 -11.00 0.85
N ALA A 56 -11.95 -11.90 1.59
CA ALA A 56 -13.15 -12.59 1.12
C ALA A 56 -14.31 -11.61 0.93
N ILE A 57 -14.55 -10.74 1.92
CA ILE A 57 -15.57 -9.69 1.82
C ILE A 57 -15.26 -8.74 0.67
N SER A 58 -14.00 -8.34 0.51
CA SER A 58 -13.56 -7.44 -0.56
C SER A 58 -13.86 -7.97 -1.96
N GLY A 59 -13.62 -9.26 -2.20
CA GLY A 59 -13.93 -9.87 -3.50
C GLY A 59 -15.42 -9.78 -3.84
N VAL A 60 -16.28 -10.01 -2.86
CA VAL A 60 -17.74 -9.88 -3.03
C VAL A 60 -18.14 -8.41 -3.18
N ASP A 61 -17.60 -7.51 -2.37
CA ASP A 61 -17.90 -6.08 -2.37
C ASP A 61 -17.56 -5.44 -3.73
N MET A 62 -16.37 -5.72 -4.28
CA MET A 62 -15.99 -5.26 -5.61
C MET A 62 -16.94 -5.77 -6.70
N ALA A 63 -17.40 -7.02 -6.61
CA ALA A 63 -18.36 -7.57 -7.54
C ALA A 63 -19.75 -6.89 -7.42
N LEU A 64 -20.19 -6.57 -6.21
CA LEU A 64 -21.44 -5.84 -5.98
C LEU A 64 -21.39 -4.41 -6.56
N TRP A 65 -20.27 -3.72 -6.40
CA TRP A 65 -20.09 -2.39 -7.00
C TRP A 65 -20.03 -2.44 -8.52
N ASP A 66 -19.38 -3.45 -9.12
CA ASP A 66 -19.37 -3.67 -10.57
C ASP A 66 -20.79 -3.94 -11.11
N ILE A 67 -21.55 -4.81 -10.44
CA ILE A 67 -22.97 -5.06 -10.77
C ILE A 67 -23.77 -3.77 -10.71
N LYS A 68 -23.61 -2.96 -9.65
CA LYS A 68 -24.34 -1.71 -9.50
C LYS A 68 -24.00 -0.71 -10.60
N GLY A 69 -22.73 -0.59 -10.97
CA GLY A 69 -22.29 0.23 -12.10
C GLY A 69 -22.94 -0.20 -13.41
N LYS A 70 -22.93 -1.50 -13.70
CA LYS A 70 -23.57 -2.09 -14.88
C LYS A 70 -25.09 -1.88 -14.90
N MET A 71 -25.77 -2.05 -13.76
CA MET A 71 -27.21 -1.77 -13.63
C MET A 71 -27.54 -0.29 -13.88
N ALA A 72 -26.68 0.62 -13.44
CA ALA A 72 -26.84 2.05 -13.66
C ALA A 72 -26.35 2.53 -15.03
N ASN A 73 -25.70 1.66 -15.81
CA ASN A 73 -24.98 2.00 -17.04
C ASN A 73 -23.96 3.14 -16.82
N MET A 74 -23.24 3.08 -15.70
CA MET A 74 -22.25 4.06 -15.27
C MET A 74 -20.97 3.38 -14.79
N PRO A 75 -19.78 3.96 -15.00
CA PRO A 75 -18.58 3.51 -14.32
C PRO A 75 -18.70 3.79 -12.81
N VAL A 76 -18.03 2.95 -12.00
CA VAL A 76 -18.19 3.01 -10.54
C VAL A 76 -17.80 4.37 -9.95
N TYR A 77 -16.81 5.08 -10.52
CA TYR A 77 -16.43 6.41 -10.04
C TYR A 77 -17.58 7.45 -10.19
N ASP A 78 -18.47 7.30 -11.17
CA ASP A 78 -19.64 8.19 -11.30
C ASP A 78 -20.65 7.96 -10.16
N LEU A 79 -20.76 6.73 -9.65
CA LEU A 79 -21.56 6.44 -8.45
C LEU A 79 -20.97 7.06 -7.17
N PHE A 80 -19.71 7.49 -7.22
CA PHE A 80 -19.01 8.19 -6.11
C PHE A 80 -19.09 9.72 -6.23
N GLY A 81 -19.72 10.25 -7.28
CA GLY A 81 -19.84 11.68 -7.53
C GLY A 81 -19.09 12.18 -8.76
N GLY A 82 -18.50 11.27 -9.54
CA GLY A 82 -17.80 11.59 -10.78
C GLY A 82 -16.30 11.84 -10.60
N LYS A 83 -15.66 12.23 -11.70
CA LYS A 83 -14.21 12.43 -11.75
C LYS A 83 -13.79 13.77 -11.15
N MET A 84 -12.81 13.75 -10.27
CA MET A 84 -12.07 14.93 -9.81
C MET A 84 -10.85 15.24 -10.70
N ARG A 85 -10.44 14.29 -11.56
CA ARG A 85 -9.24 14.39 -12.42
C ARG A 85 -9.38 13.55 -13.69
N ALA A 86 -8.61 13.91 -14.72
CA ALA A 86 -8.61 13.18 -15.99
C ALA A 86 -7.84 11.86 -15.95
N GLY A 87 -6.85 11.74 -15.05
CA GLY A 87 -6.01 10.56 -14.88
C GLY A 87 -5.49 10.45 -13.46
N VAL A 88 -4.94 9.32 -13.10
CA VAL A 88 -4.39 9.02 -11.77
C VAL A 88 -2.86 9.06 -11.83
N PRO A 89 -2.20 9.92 -11.04
CA PRO A 89 -0.75 9.89 -10.94
C PRO A 89 -0.30 8.60 -10.25
N VAL A 90 0.66 7.92 -10.86
CA VAL A 90 1.20 6.66 -10.35
C VAL A 90 2.68 6.78 -10.03
N TYR A 91 3.18 5.95 -9.11
CA TYR A 91 4.60 5.72 -8.97
C TYR A 91 4.97 4.29 -9.40
N ARG A 92 6.20 4.15 -9.92
CA ARG A 92 6.75 2.88 -10.39
C ARG A 92 7.91 2.44 -9.51
N HIS A 93 8.10 1.14 -9.41
CA HIS A 93 9.22 0.54 -8.71
C HIS A 93 10.44 0.48 -9.62
N VAL A 94 11.56 0.91 -9.10
CA VAL A 94 12.87 0.78 -9.73
C VAL A 94 13.82 0.11 -8.75
N ASP A 95 14.32 -1.02 -9.17
CA ASP A 95 15.40 -1.75 -8.51
C ASP A 95 16.65 -1.79 -9.40
N GLY A 96 17.80 -2.07 -8.80
CA GLY A 96 19.06 -2.25 -9.48
C GLY A 96 20.14 -2.72 -8.51
N ALA A 97 21.24 -3.23 -9.03
CA ALA A 97 22.37 -3.67 -8.23
C ALA A 97 23.22 -2.49 -7.68
N ASN A 98 23.10 -1.34 -8.31
CA ASN A 98 23.88 -0.14 -7.99
C ASN A 98 23.17 1.13 -8.48
N VAL A 99 23.73 2.31 -8.13
CA VAL A 99 23.17 3.62 -8.49
C VAL A 99 23.05 3.82 -10.00
N ASP A 100 24.02 3.35 -10.78
CA ASP A 100 24.03 3.53 -12.24
C ASP A 100 22.86 2.80 -12.88
N GLU A 101 22.68 1.56 -12.56
CA GLU A 101 21.57 0.73 -13.05
C GLU A 101 20.20 1.29 -12.62
N ILE A 102 20.12 1.79 -11.39
CA ILE A 102 18.89 2.43 -10.90
C ILE A 102 18.58 3.69 -11.70
N CYS A 103 19.56 4.55 -11.97
CA CYS A 103 19.38 5.76 -12.80
C CYS A 103 18.99 5.41 -14.24
N GLU A 104 19.59 4.37 -14.84
CA GLU A 104 19.17 3.88 -16.15
C GLU A 104 17.71 3.42 -16.16
N ASN A 105 17.28 2.72 -15.10
CA ASN A 105 15.90 2.28 -14.98
C ASN A 105 14.92 3.44 -14.68
N ILE A 106 15.36 4.46 -13.94
CA ILE A 106 14.60 5.71 -13.76
C ILE A 106 14.37 6.36 -15.13
N GLU A 107 15.40 6.50 -15.96
CA GLU A 107 15.27 7.16 -17.26
C GLU A 107 14.32 6.40 -18.20
N LYS A 108 14.30 5.07 -18.16
CA LYS A 108 13.31 4.27 -18.91
C LYS A 108 11.87 4.66 -18.54
N TYR A 109 11.58 4.85 -17.26
CA TYR A 109 10.23 5.27 -16.84
C TYR A 109 9.96 6.76 -17.14
N ARG A 110 10.95 7.62 -16.99
CA ARG A 110 10.82 9.05 -17.35
C ARG A 110 10.51 9.22 -18.84
N SER A 111 11.12 8.44 -19.71
CA SER A 111 10.91 8.49 -21.16
C SER A 111 9.46 8.19 -21.57
N ILE A 112 8.70 7.49 -20.75
CA ILE A 112 7.26 7.22 -20.94
C ILE A 112 6.35 8.12 -20.08
N GLY A 113 6.92 9.16 -19.44
CA GLY A 113 6.16 10.18 -18.71
C GLY A 113 5.90 9.89 -17.23
N VAL A 114 6.50 8.85 -16.64
CA VAL A 114 6.41 8.60 -15.19
C VAL A 114 7.28 9.62 -14.44
N LYS A 115 6.70 10.25 -13.41
CA LYS A 115 7.37 11.30 -12.62
C LYS A 115 7.69 10.90 -11.20
N HIS A 116 7.08 9.82 -10.70
CA HIS A 116 7.24 9.37 -9.32
C HIS A 116 7.83 7.96 -9.32
N ILE A 117 8.94 7.80 -8.64
CA ILE A 117 9.72 6.55 -8.68
C ILE A 117 10.06 6.10 -7.26
N ARG A 118 9.72 4.85 -6.94
CA ARG A 118 10.19 4.18 -5.75
C ARG A 118 11.53 3.49 -6.03
N CYS A 119 12.59 3.96 -5.36
CA CYS A 119 13.94 3.45 -5.57
C CYS A 119 14.36 2.52 -4.44
N GLN A 120 14.92 1.37 -4.83
CA GLN A 120 15.57 0.40 -3.94
C GLN A 120 16.82 -0.16 -4.60
N CYS A 121 17.77 -0.64 -3.78
CA CYS A 121 18.95 -1.34 -4.23
C CYS A 121 19.01 -2.73 -3.58
N GLY A 122 19.11 -3.77 -4.41
CA GLY A 122 19.18 -5.15 -3.93
C GLY A 122 17.88 -5.71 -3.35
N GLY A 123 16.73 -5.24 -3.86
CA GLY A 123 15.41 -5.69 -3.43
C GLY A 123 15.03 -5.25 -2.01
N TYR A 124 14.12 -5.98 -1.36
CA TYR A 124 13.61 -5.64 -0.03
C TYR A 124 14.57 -5.98 1.13
N GLY A 125 15.89 -5.91 0.91
CA GLY A 125 16.91 -5.87 1.96
C GLY A 125 17.07 -7.13 2.80
N GLY A 126 16.54 -8.22 2.40
CA GLY A 126 16.72 -9.49 3.08
C GLY A 126 16.83 -10.66 2.11
N GLY A 127 16.91 -10.41 0.82
CA GLY A 127 17.13 -11.43 -0.21
C GLY A 127 16.18 -12.65 -0.17
N GLY A 128 15.12 -12.62 0.66
CA GLY A 128 14.31 -13.79 0.93
C GLY A 128 15.09 -14.86 1.71
N PHE A 129 14.56 -16.06 1.74
CA PHE A 129 15.21 -17.22 2.32
C PHE A 129 16.37 -17.68 1.40
N GLY A 130 17.60 -17.59 1.89
CA GLY A 130 18.80 -17.91 1.12
C GLY A 130 19.98 -18.37 2.00
N PRO A 131 21.16 -18.62 1.40
CA PRO A 131 22.35 -18.96 2.17
C PRO A 131 22.70 -17.84 3.16
N ALA A 132 23.31 -18.22 4.28
CA ALA A 132 23.82 -17.26 5.24
C ALA A 132 24.86 -16.34 4.56
N PRO A 133 24.80 -15.01 4.76
CA PRO A 133 25.76 -14.10 4.17
C PRO A 133 27.15 -14.26 4.82
N GLU A 134 28.19 -13.77 4.14
CA GLU A 134 29.58 -13.89 4.61
C GLU A 134 29.83 -13.26 6.00
N TRP A 135 29.04 -12.23 6.37
CA TRP A 135 29.15 -11.57 7.67
C TRP A 135 28.42 -12.32 8.79
N ALA A 136 27.64 -13.36 8.48
CA ALA A 136 26.96 -14.16 9.49
C ALA A 136 27.94 -15.02 10.27
N ALA A 137 27.55 -15.53 11.45
CA ALA A 137 28.34 -16.40 12.24
C ALA A 137 28.72 -17.69 11.46
N LYS A 138 29.92 -18.21 11.72
CA LYS A 138 30.36 -19.48 11.10
C LYS A 138 29.37 -20.60 11.43
N GLY A 139 28.86 -21.26 10.42
CA GLY A 139 27.87 -22.33 10.55
C GLY A 139 26.43 -21.84 10.70
N ALA A 140 26.17 -20.57 10.39
CA ALA A 140 24.81 -20.06 10.34
C ALA A 140 23.99 -20.77 9.25
N GLU A 141 22.77 -21.13 9.59
CA GLU A 141 21.85 -21.81 8.68
C GLU A 141 21.31 -20.86 7.60
N PRO A 142 20.86 -21.37 6.44
CA PRO A 142 20.12 -20.59 5.48
C PRO A 142 18.89 -19.92 6.11
N GLY A 143 18.62 -18.68 5.73
CA GLY A 143 17.52 -17.92 6.32
C GLY A 143 17.35 -16.55 5.72
N VAL A 144 16.60 -15.70 6.41
CA VAL A 144 16.48 -14.28 6.11
C VAL A 144 17.40 -13.50 7.03
N TYR A 145 18.33 -12.75 6.44
CA TYR A 145 19.32 -11.96 7.17
C TYR A 145 19.21 -10.49 6.81
N LEU A 146 19.19 -9.65 7.83
CA LEU A 146 19.17 -8.20 7.68
C LEU A 146 20.16 -7.55 8.65
N ASP A 147 21.11 -6.77 8.12
CA ASP A 147 21.89 -5.80 8.89
C ASP A 147 21.22 -4.42 8.70
N SER A 148 20.43 -4.00 9.68
CA SER A 148 19.70 -2.72 9.63
C SER A 148 20.64 -1.52 9.50
N LYS A 149 21.79 -1.55 10.15
CA LYS A 149 22.79 -0.47 10.06
C LYS A 149 23.43 -0.36 8.68
N LYS A 150 23.73 -1.50 8.08
CA LYS A 150 24.23 -1.56 6.70
C LYS A 150 23.17 -1.05 5.74
N TYR A 151 21.93 -1.53 5.86
CA TYR A 151 20.80 -1.12 5.05
C TYR A 151 20.62 0.41 5.06
N MET A 152 20.58 1.03 6.24
CA MET A 152 20.42 2.49 6.36
C MET A 152 21.57 3.23 5.68
N ARG A 153 22.84 2.86 5.95
CA ARG A 153 24.01 3.48 5.31
C ARG A 153 24.00 3.34 3.78
N ASP A 154 23.63 2.18 3.28
CA ASP A 154 23.60 1.93 1.83
C ASP A 154 22.44 2.67 1.16
N THR A 155 21.31 2.82 1.85
CA THR A 155 20.20 3.63 1.35
C THR A 155 20.57 5.12 1.26
N LEU A 156 21.24 5.68 2.25
CA LEU A 156 21.72 7.07 2.19
C LEU A 156 22.65 7.26 0.99
N LYS A 157 23.65 6.37 0.80
CA LYS A 157 24.53 6.41 -0.38
C LYS A 157 23.78 6.28 -1.71
N LEU A 158 22.75 5.44 -1.74
CA LEU A 158 21.88 5.29 -2.91
C LEU A 158 21.26 6.64 -3.28
N PHE A 159 20.61 7.30 -2.32
CA PHE A 159 19.94 8.57 -2.58
C PHE A 159 20.91 9.72 -2.82
N ASP A 160 22.10 9.74 -2.21
CA ASP A 160 23.19 10.64 -2.57
C ASP A 160 23.53 10.50 -4.07
N GLY A 161 23.74 9.27 -4.52
CA GLY A 161 24.09 8.98 -5.91
C GLY A 161 22.97 9.32 -6.90
N ILE A 162 21.70 8.98 -6.55
CA ILE A 162 20.56 9.31 -7.41
C ILE A 162 20.38 10.83 -7.51
N ARG A 163 20.39 11.55 -6.39
CA ARG A 163 20.23 13.02 -6.41
C ARG A 163 21.37 13.75 -7.11
N ALA A 164 22.59 13.22 -7.03
CA ALA A 164 23.73 13.76 -7.79
C ALA A 164 23.56 13.63 -9.31
N LYS A 165 22.90 12.58 -9.80
CA LYS A 165 22.67 12.32 -11.22
C LYS A 165 21.38 12.92 -11.75
N GLU A 166 20.26 12.67 -11.05
CA GLU A 166 18.91 13.00 -11.51
C GLU A 166 18.43 14.38 -11.01
N GLY A 167 19.11 14.96 -10.02
CA GLY A 167 18.65 16.22 -9.41
C GLY A 167 17.35 16.07 -8.60
N PHE A 168 16.55 17.14 -8.56
CA PHE A 168 15.32 17.22 -7.75
C PHE A 168 14.05 17.38 -8.59
N ASP A 169 14.13 17.31 -9.92
CA ASP A 169 12.97 17.42 -10.82
C ASP A 169 12.17 16.12 -10.94
N ILE A 170 12.59 15.10 -10.23
CA ILE A 170 11.90 13.82 -10.12
C ILE A 170 11.48 13.57 -8.67
N ASP A 171 10.24 13.13 -8.48
CA ASP A 171 9.74 12.75 -7.18
C ASP A 171 10.13 11.32 -6.83
N LEU A 172 10.88 11.16 -5.75
CA LEU A 172 11.36 9.87 -5.29
C LEU A 172 10.59 9.40 -4.06
N VAL A 173 10.36 8.10 -4.00
CA VAL A 173 9.76 7.37 -2.89
C VAL A 173 10.74 6.32 -2.41
N HIS A 174 10.76 6.02 -1.12
CA HIS A 174 11.51 4.90 -0.56
C HIS A 174 10.63 4.10 0.39
N ASP A 175 10.69 2.78 0.25
CA ASP A 175 9.96 1.84 1.09
C ASP A 175 10.93 1.15 2.07
N VAL A 176 10.74 1.43 3.35
CA VAL A 176 11.51 0.78 4.42
C VAL A 176 11.00 -0.63 4.65
N HIS A 177 9.72 -0.88 4.38
CA HIS A 177 9.08 -2.19 4.45
C HIS A 177 9.27 -2.85 5.82
N GLU A 178 9.12 -2.06 6.90
CA GLU A 178 9.16 -2.48 8.31
C GLU A 178 10.49 -3.10 8.78
N ARG A 179 11.59 -2.94 8.03
CA ARG A 179 12.85 -3.69 8.22
C ARG A 179 13.72 -3.22 9.37
N ILE A 180 13.47 -2.03 9.91
CA ILE A 180 14.33 -1.44 10.94
C ILE A 180 13.57 -1.27 12.26
N HIS A 181 14.33 -1.26 13.36
CA HIS A 181 13.74 -1.02 14.67
C HIS A 181 13.22 0.41 14.78
N PRO A 182 12.08 0.68 15.47
CA PRO A 182 11.51 2.02 15.56
C PRO A 182 12.47 3.10 16.06
N THR A 183 13.40 2.78 16.97
CA THR A 183 14.43 3.73 17.42
C THR A 183 15.40 4.11 16.29
N GLU A 184 15.68 3.20 15.37
CA GLU A 184 16.49 3.45 14.18
C GLU A 184 15.70 4.26 13.15
N ALA A 185 14.39 3.97 13.00
CA ALA A 185 13.51 4.70 12.11
C ALA A 185 13.47 6.20 12.44
N VAL A 186 13.45 6.58 13.73
CA VAL A 186 13.51 8.01 14.15
C VAL A 186 14.72 8.73 13.57
N THR A 187 15.90 8.10 13.64
CA THR A 187 17.15 8.68 13.10
C THR A 187 17.15 8.64 11.58
N PHE A 188 16.81 7.50 11.00
CA PHE A 188 16.87 7.27 9.55
C PHE A 188 15.95 8.20 8.78
N VAL A 189 14.70 8.36 9.20
CA VAL A 189 13.75 9.29 8.55
C VAL A 189 14.27 10.73 8.59
N LYS A 190 14.95 11.12 9.69
CA LYS A 190 15.60 12.43 9.80
C LYS A 190 16.78 12.58 8.84
N GLU A 191 17.61 11.55 8.70
CA GLU A 191 18.76 11.55 7.80
C GLU A 191 18.34 11.58 6.31
N MET A 192 17.11 11.16 5.99
CA MET A 192 16.55 11.19 4.64
C MET A 192 16.00 12.57 4.21
N GLU A 193 15.88 13.56 5.09
CA GLU A 193 15.35 14.90 4.78
C GLU A 193 16.07 15.61 3.62
N PRO A 194 17.42 15.57 3.50
CA PRO A 194 18.13 16.24 2.40
C PRO A 194 17.71 15.78 1.01
N TYR A 195 17.20 14.54 0.89
CA TYR A 195 16.81 13.97 -0.39
C TYR A 195 15.40 14.40 -0.84
N LYS A 196 14.62 15.07 0.00
CA LYS A 196 13.28 15.60 -0.32
C LYS A 196 12.39 14.57 -1.00
N LEU A 197 12.20 13.45 -0.31
CA LEU A 197 11.35 12.38 -0.81
C LEU A 197 9.89 12.82 -0.87
N PHE A 198 9.13 12.30 -1.82
CA PHE A 198 7.69 12.49 -1.87
C PHE A 198 7.05 11.88 -0.63
N PHE A 199 7.48 10.69 -0.22
CA PHE A 199 7.26 10.09 1.10
C PHE A 199 8.22 8.90 1.33
N MET A 200 8.30 8.49 2.61
CA MET A 200 8.85 7.19 3.00
C MET A 200 7.70 6.26 3.40
N GLU A 201 7.75 5.01 2.93
CA GLU A 201 6.75 3.98 3.20
C GLU A 201 7.15 3.08 4.35
N ASP A 202 6.16 2.66 5.15
CA ASP A 202 6.20 1.58 6.13
C ASP A 202 7.49 1.56 6.97
N VAL A 203 7.76 2.73 7.59
CA VAL A 203 9.01 2.97 8.33
C VAL A 203 9.07 2.24 9.67
N VAL A 204 7.95 1.77 10.19
CA VAL A 204 7.83 0.98 11.42
C VAL A 204 6.85 -0.19 11.23
N PRO A 205 7.02 -1.30 11.98
CA PRO A 205 6.07 -2.39 11.99
C PRO A 205 4.68 -1.97 12.42
N LEU A 206 3.65 -2.67 11.89
CA LEU A 206 2.25 -2.47 12.25
C LEU A 206 2.03 -2.48 13.77
N GLU A 207 2.70 -3.37 14.48
CA GLU A 207 2.59 -3.55 15.94
C GLU A 207 3.20 -2.40 16.74
N GLN A 208 3.86 -1.45 16.08
CA GLN A 208 4.61 -0.36 16.70
C GLN A 208 4.34 1.00 16.05
N VAL A 209 3.15 1.17 15.46
CA VAL A 209 2.76 2.39 14.73
C VAL A 209 2.68 3.64 15.62
N GLU A 210 2.62 3.50 16.94
CA GLU A 210 2.67 4.63 17.89
C GLU A 210 3.99 5.39 17.82
N TRP A 211 5.06 4.79 17.29
CA TRP A 211 6.33 5.47 17.06
C TRP A 211 6.27 6.54 15.97
N LEU A 212 5.27 6.46 15.09
CA LEU A 212 5.08 7.46 14.03
C LEU A 212 4.87 8.88 14.58
N ASP A 213 4.20 9.02 15.73
CA ASP A 213 4.05 10.32 16.41
C ASP A 213 5.42 10.93 16.76
N LYS A 214 6.34 10.12 17.28
CA LYS A 214 7.70 10.56 17.63
C LYS A 214 8.52 10.86 16.37
N ILE A 215 8.43 10.04 15.35
CA ILE A 215 9.13 10.26 14.07
C ILE A 215 8.66 11.59 13.46
N LYS A 216 7.34 11.82 13.42
CA LYS A 216 6.75 13.04 12.88
C LYS A 216 7.15 14.31 13.63
N GLN A 217 7.43 14.22 14.93
CA GLN A 217 7.95 15.32 15.73
C GLN A 217 9.42 15.63 15.46
N THR A 218 10.18 14.69 14.92
CA THR A 218 11.63 14.82 14.70
C THR A 218 12.02 15.09 13.26
N SER A 219 11.13 14.79 12.30
CA SER A 219 11.40 14.92 10.87
C SER A 219 10.24 15.55 10.11
N VAL A 220 10.58 16.27 9.05
CA VAL A 220 9.62 16.83 8.07
C VAL A 220 9.42 15.92 6.85
N THR A 221 10.16 14.82 6.75
CA THR A 221 9.97 13.85 5.68
C THR A 221 8.54 13.31 5.71
N PRO A 222 7.80 13.39 4.60
CA PRO A 222 6.44 12.85 4.57
C PRO A 222 6.43 11.33 4.78
N LEU A 223 5.42 10.84 5.52
CA LEU A 223 5.27 9.43 5.87
C LEU A 223 4.03 8.82 5.21
N SER A 224 4.19 7.63 4.68
CA SER A 224 3.14 6.78 4.15
C SER A 224 3.14 5.44 4.90
N GLN A 225 1.98 5.01 5.40
CA GLN A 225 1.90 3.78 6.20
C GLN A 225 0.58 3.07 5.92
N GLY A 226 0.59 1.74 5.95
CA GLY A 226 -0.66 1.03 6.09
C GLY A 226 -0.95 -0.16 5.21
N GLU A 227 -0.03 -0.69 4.43
CA GLU A 227 -0.31 -1.87 3.57
C GLU A 227 -0.78 -3.09 4.38
N LEU A 228 -0.36 -3.21 5.64
CA LEU A 228 -0.76 -4.29 6.54
C LEU A 228 -2.04 -3.99 7.34
N PHE A 229 -2.57 -2.76 7.31
CA PHE A 229 -3.77 -2.43 8.07
C PHE A 229 -5.00 -3.19 7.58
N ASN A 230 -5.69 -3.80 8.52
CA ASN A 230 -6.93 -4.53 8.24
C ASN A 230 -8.04 -4.27 9.26
N ASN A 231 -7.76 -3.45 10.27
CA ASN A 231 -8.71 -3.06 11.31
C ASN A 231 -8.72 -1.53 11.46
N PRO A 232 -9.89 -0.87 11.48
CA PRO A 232 -9.97 0.58 11.72
C PRO A 232 -9.29 1.06 13.02
N ALA A 233 -9.14 0.22 14.03
CA ALA A 233 -8.42 0.57 15.26
C ALA A 233 -6.94 0.86 15.03
N GLU A 234 -6.32 0.28 14.00
CA GLU A 234 -4.90 0.40 13.66
C GLU A 234 -4.56 1.79 13.11
N TYR A 235 -5.50 2.45 12.39
CA TYR A 235 -5.22 3.69 11.68
C TYR A 235 -5.99 4.93 12.16
N LYS A 236 -7.10 4.77 12.91
CA LYS A 236 -7.91 5.94 13.31
C LYS A 236 -7.12 7.01 14.04
N LYS A 237 -6.31 6.62 15.02
CA LYS A 237 -5.50 7.57 15.79
C LYS A 237 -4.41 8.21 14.93
N LEU A 238 -3.79 7.44 14.03
CA LEU A 238 -2.76 7.97 13.13
C LEU A 238 -3.32 9.09 12.24
N VAL A 239 -4.52 8.91 11.70
CA VAL A 239 -5.21 9.93 10.91
C VAL A 239 -5.59 11.13 11.78
N GLN A 240 -6.20 10.91 12.95
CA GLN A 240 -6.63 11.99 13.85
C GLN A 240 -5.47 12.84 14.36
N ASN A 241 -4.35 12.21 14.68
CA ASN A 241 -3.13 12.88 15.14
C ASN A 241 -2.30 13.47 13.99
N ARG A 242 -2.60 13.11 12.73
CA ARG A 242 -1.76 13.43 11.56
C ARG A 242 -0.33 12.87 11.69
N SER A 243 -0.22 11.68 12.27
CA SER A 243 1.04 10.95 12.43
C SER A 243 1.60 10.45 11.10
N ILE A 244 0.75 10.44 10.06
CA ILE A 244 1.08 10.10 8.67
C ILE A 244 0.54 11.18 7.72
N ASP A 245 1.18 11.33 6.57
CA ASP A 245 0.76 12.24 5.50
C ASP A 245 -0.06 11.51 4.42
N TYR A 246 0.22 10.21 4.26
CA TYR A 246 -0.44 9.34 3.28
C TYR A 246 -0.92 8.05 3.93
N MET A 247 -2.18 7.71 3.72
CA MET A 247 -2.77 6.43 4.11
C MET A 247 -2.59 5.45 2.96
N ARG A 248 -1.79 4.39 3.17
CA ARG A 248 -1.39 3.43 2.15
C ARG A 248 -1.97 2.04 2.39
N VAL A 249 -3.28 1.96 2.58
CA VAL A 249 -3.91 0.65 2.79
C VAL A 249 -4.06 -0.14 1.49
N HIS A 250 -4.05 -1.45 1.61
CA HIS A 250 -4.46 -2.35 0.54
C HIS A 250 -5.99 -2.47 0.54
N LEU A 251 -6.64 -2.12 -0.58
CA LEU A 251 -8.10 -2.10 -0.71
C LEU A 251 -8.75 -3.41 -0.23
N SER A 252 -8.17 -4.55 -0.58
CA SER A 252 -8.72 -5.84 -0.18
C SER A 252 -8.50 -6.16 1.30
N GLN A 253 -7.41 -5.68 1.92
CA GLN A 253 -7.11 -5.88 3.34
C GLN A 253 -8.09 -5.13 4.24
N VAL A 254 -8.62 -4.00 3.79
CA VAL A 254 -9.63 -3.25 4.55
C VAL A 254 -11.08 -3.68 4.25
N GLY A 255 -11.28 -4.62 3.33
CA GLY A 255 -12.60 -5.22 3.07
C GLY A 255 -13.33 -4.68 1.84
N GLY A 256 -12.64 -4.04 0.89
CA GLY A 256 -13.17 -3.64 -0.40
C GLY A 256 -13.48 -2.16 -0.55
N ILE A 257 -14.19 -1.81 -1.60
CA ILE A 257 -14.55 -0.43 -1.99
C ILE A 257 -15.39 0.27 -0.90
N THR A 258 -16.35 -0.44 -0.34
CA THR A 258 -17.28 0.13 0.68
C THR A 258 -16.54 0.71 1.90
N PRO A 259 -15.64 0.00 2.60
CA PRO A 259 -14.87 0.59 3.69
C PRO A 259 -13.76 1.52 3.21
N ALA A 260 -13.14 1.26 2.05
CA ALA A 260 -12.10 2.12 1.49
C ALA A 260 -12.63 3.53 1.21
N ARG A 261 -13.84 3.67 0.67
CA ARG A 261 -14.48 4.97 0.49
C ARG A 261 -14.71 5.71 1.81
N LYS A 262 -15.14 5.01 2.86
CA LYS A 262 -15.30 5.60 4.20
C LYS A 262 -13.96 6.06 4.75
N LEU A 263 -12.91 5.27 4.59
CA LEU A 263 -11.56 5.62 5.00
C LEU A 263 -11.03 6.83 4.22
N GLN A 264 -11.23 6.88 2.91
CA GLN A 264 -10.81 8.00 2.07
C GLN A 264 -11.44 9.31 2.56
N MET A 265 -12.76 9.33 2.81
CA MET A 265 -13.47 10.50 3.32
C MET A 265 -13.04 10.87 4.74
N PHE A 266 -12.75 9.89 5.58
CA PHE A 266 -12.21 10.12 6.91
C PHE A 266 -10.81 10.76 6.86
N CYS A 267 -9.92 10.27 6.02
CA CYS A 267 -8.59 10.85 5.80
C CYS A 267 -8.70 12.31 5.28
N GLU A 268 -9.61 12.57 4.35
CA GLU A 268 -9.85 13.89 3.79
C GLU A 268 -10.17 14.93 4.85
N GLN A 269 -11.00 14.59 5.85
CA GLN A 269 -11.37 15.50 6.95
C GLN A 269 -10.18 15.93 7.82
N TYR A 270 -9.12 15.14 7.85
CA TYR A 270 -7.91 15.42 8.65
C TYR A 270 -6.73 15.92 7.80
N GLY A 271 -6.93 16.10 6.48
CA GLY A 271 -5.87 16.53 5.56
C GLY A 271 -4.84 15.43 5.26
N VAL A 272 -5.15 14.17 5.54
CA VAL A 272 -4.35 13.02 5.16
C VAL A 272 -4.73 12.60 3.74
N ARG A 273 -3.73 12.38 2.89
CA ARG A 273 -3.94 11.90 1.52
C ARG A 273 -4.04 10.38 1.48
N ILE A 274 -4.61 9.85 0.41
CA ILE A 274 -4.60 8.41 0.14
C ILE A 274 -3.55 8.05 -0.91
N CYS A 275 -2.96 6.86 -0.73
CA CYS A 275 -2.03 6.24 -1.65
C CYS A 275 -2.24 4.73 -1.54
N TRP A 276 -3.14 4.16 -2.37
CA TRP A 276 -3.48 2.74 -2.21
C TRP A 276 -2.29 1.83 -2.52
N HIS A 277 -2.08 0.85 -1.67
CA HIS A 277 -1.14 -0.24 -1.95
C HIS A 277 -1.56 -0.97 -3.23
N GLY A 278 -0.65 -1.08 -4.19
CA GLY A 278 -0.88 -1.65 -5.52
C GLY A 278 0.31 -2.47 -6.02
N PRO A 279 0.69 -3.55 -5.29
CA PRO A 279 1.84 -4.37 -5.63
C PRO A 279 1.60 -5.20 -6.89
N GLY A 280 2.67 -5.76 -7.46
CA GLY A 280 2.62 -6.55 -8.69
C GLY A 280 1.85 -7.87 -8.58
N ASP A 281 1.59 -8.35 -7.38
CA ASP A 281 0.79 -9.54 -7.10
C ASP A 281 -0.71 -9.24 -6.90
N MET A 282 -1.10 -7.98 -6.93
CA MET A 282 -2.50 -7.55 -6.94
C MET A 282 -3.14 -7.76 -8.31
N SER A 283 -4.38 -8.20 -8.35
CA SER A 283 -5.04 -8.44 -9.63
C SER A 283 -5.40 -7.14 -10.37
N PRO A 284 -5.50 -7.19 -11.72
CA PRO A 284 -5.98 -6.06 -12.51
C PRO A 284 -7.36 -5.53 -12.09
N LEU A 285 -8.25 -6.40 -11.57
CA LEU A 285 -9.58 -5.98 -11.09
C LEU A 285 -9.48 -5.12 -9.83
N ALA A 286 -8.58 -5.48 -8.91
CA ALA A 286 -8.39 -4.72 -7.68
C ALA A 286 -7.65 -3.40 -7.96
N HIS A 287 -6.69 -3.39 -8.90
CA HIS A 287 -6.10 -2.14 -9.41
C HIS A 287 -7.16 -1.22 -10.05
N ALA A 288 -8.06 -1.77 -10.87
CA ALA A 288 -9.17 -1.00 -11.43
C ALA A 288 -10.08 -0.42 -10.34
N ALA A 289 -10.33 -1.15 -9.25
CA ALA A 289 -11.11 -0.64 -8.12
C ALA A 289 -10.41 0.53 -7.42
N ASN A 290 -9.07 0.45 -7.22
CA ASN A 290 -8.29 1.58 -6.72
C ASN A 290 -8.46 2.81 -7.64
N ILE A 291 -8.27 2.65 -8.95
CA ILE A 291 -8.41 3.75 -9.93
C ILE A 291 -9.80 4.38 -9.89
N HIS A 292 -10.87 3.61 -9.70
CA HIS A 292 -12.21 4.17 -9.55
C HIS A 292 -12.33 5.07 -8.31
N ILE A 293 -11.75 4.67 -7.18
CA ILE A 293 -11.74 5.52 -5.98
C ILE A 293 -10.87 6.76 -6.22
N ASP A 294 -9.68 6.58 -6.79
CA ASP A 294 -8.71 7.64 -7.04
C ASP A 294 -9.25 8.74 -7.95
N LEU A 295 -9.98 8.36 -8.99
CA LEU A 295 -10.62 9.32 -9.90
C LEU A 295 -11.63 10.20 -9.18
N ALA A 296 -12.34 9.67 -8.18
CA ALA A 296 -13.37 10.38 -7.43
C ALA A 296 -12.89 10.98 -6.11
N ALA A 297 -11.67 10.69 -5.65
CA ALA A 297 -11.16 11.18 -4.37
C ALA A 297 -10.51 12.55 -4.49
N GLN A 298 -10.90 13.51 -3.64
CA GLN A 298 -10.25 14.82 -3.60
C GLN A 298 -8.83 14.74 -3.05
N ASN A 299 -8.61 13.93 -2.04
CA ASN A 299 -7.36 13.81 -1.28
C ASN A 299 -6.40 12.73 -1.82
N LEU A 300 -6.43 12.44 -3.13
CA LEU A 300 -5.45 11.54 -3.72
C LEU A 300 -4.03 12.12 -3.61
N GLY A 301 -3.10 11.29 -3.17
CA GLY A 301 -1.65 11.50 -3.30
C GLY A 301 -1.14 10.86 -4.58
N LEU A 302 -0.79 9.58 -4.51
CA LEU A 302 -0.33 8.75 -5.63
C LEU A 302 -1.04 7.40 -5.59
N GLN A 303 -1.02 6.69 -6.71
CA GLN A 303 -1.37 5.28 -6.79
C GLN A 303 -0.10 4.45 -7.00
N GLU A 304 0.12 3.45 -6.17
CA GLU A 304 1.17 2.47 -6.43
C GLU A 304 0.82 1.64 -7.67
N TRP A 305 1.80 1.51 -8.58
CA TRP A 305 1.63 0.74 -9.80
C TRP A 305 2.91 -0.04 -10.11
N SER A 306 3.11 -1.15 -9.45
CA SER A 306 4.34 -1.96 -9.58
C SER A 306 4.41 -2.76 -10.88
N GLY A 307 3.35 -2.77 -11.65
CA GLY A 307 3.27 -3.40 -12.97
C GLY A 307 2.22 -4.50 -13.04
N ILE A 308 1.58 -4.61 -14.18
CA ILE A 308 0.73 -5.73 -14.60
C ILE A 308 1.37 -6.28 -15.87
#